data_8ec56191db20d9a436afb2cd6d71d4e0
#
_entry.id   8ec56191db20d9a436afb2cd6d71d4e0
#
_cell.length_a   1.000
_cell.length_b   1.000
_cell.length_c   1.000
_cell.angle_alpha   90.00
_cell.angle_beta   90.00
_cell.angle_gamma   90.00
#
_symmetry.space_group_name_H-M   'P 1'
#
loop_
_entity.id
_entity.type
_entity.pdbx_description
1 polymer ?
#
loop_
_entity_poly.entity_id
_entity_poly.type
_entity_poly.pdbx_seq_one_letter_code
_entity_poly.pdbx_strand_id
1 'polypeptide(L)'
;YCLRYTEEAMIYDKVLRESELAEAPCAPGTLDMLARFSVLTRLKEHENSSLYTKMQIYNGESLRDSDPTARTVQEYRDVAGVDEGMSGLSTRFAYKVLSETFNFDTKEVAADPVHLMYVLERAIRREQFPGDTEGTYLSFIKEELAPRYAEHIGKEIQKAYLESYDDYGQNLFDRYIAYADAWVENQDFKDPDTGQLMDRETLDHELAKTEKPAGIANPKDFRNEVVKYALRERARNNGRNPRWTAYEKIREVIEQRMFANVEELLPVISFGAKKDTETEKKHQAFLERMVERGYTERQVRRLVDWYMRVRKAG
;
A
#
# COMPACT_ATOMS: atom_id res chain seq x y z
N TYR A 1 24.38 -19.01 -2.28
CA TYR A 1 22.99 -18.67 -1.97
C TYR A 1 22.31 -17.94 -3.14
N CYS A 2 20.98 -17.99 -3.19
CA CYS A 2 20.20 -17.22 -4.16
C CYS A 2 20.33 -15.71 -3.88
N LEU A 3 20.48 -14.89 -4.95
CA LEU A 3 20.58 -13.44 -4.88
C LEU A 3 19.36 -12.73 -5.50
N ARG A 4 18.40 -13.51 -6.02
CA ARG A 4 17.11 -13.01 -6.51
C ARG A 4 16.05 -13.26 -5.46
N TYR A 5 15.48 -12.22 -4.90
CA TYR A 5 14.48 -12.38 -3.84
C TYR A 5 13.18 -13.02 -4.35
N THR A 6 12.82 -12.85 -5.62
CA THR A 6 11.67 -13.54 -6.21
C THR A 6 11.87 -15.06 -6.29
N GLU A 7 13.06 -15.53 -6.65
CA GLU A 7 13.40 -16.95 -6.64
C GLU A 7 13.48 -17.51 -5.22
N GLU A 8 14.03 -16.73 -4.27
CA GLU A 8 14.09 -17.11 -2.86
C GLU A 8 12.68 -17.23 -2.26
N ALA A 9 11.76 -16.32 -2.59
CA ALA A 9 10.36 -16.37 -2.17
C ALA A 9 9.66 -17.63 -2.73
N MET A 10 9.95 -18.03 -3.98
CA MET A 10 9.42 -19.26 -4.57
C MET A 10 9.92 -20.52 -3.82
N ILE A 11 11.16 -20.51 -3.34
CA ILE A 11 11.68 -21.61 -2.51
C ILE A 11 10.88 -21.71 -1.20
N TYR A 12 10.63 -20.58 -0.56
CA TYR A 12 9.82 -20.54 0.68
C TYR A 12 8.40 -21.01 0.44
N ASP A 13 7.74 -20.53 -0.61
CA ASP A 13 6.38 -20.95 -0.99
C ASP A 13 6.31 -22.45 -1.25
N LYS A 14 7.28 -22.99 -2.01
CA LYS A 14 7.32 -24.44 -2.28
C LYS A 14 7.44 -25.27 -1.00
N VAL A 15 8.36 -24.91 -0.12
CA VAL A 15 8.58 -25.65 1.12
C VAL A 15 7.40 -25.49 2.07
N LEU A 16 6.76 -24.31 2.09
CA LEU A 16 5.54 -24.08 2.87
C LEU A 16 4.41 -25.02 2.40
N ARG A 17 4.17 -25.10 1.09
CA ARG A 17 3.15 -26.00 0.50
C ARG A 17 3.37 -27.49 0.78
N GLU A 18 4.62 -27.89 0.98
CA GLU A 18 5.00 -29.27 1.30
C GLU A 18 5.01 -29.55 2.82
N SER A 19 4.63 -28.58 3.65
CA SER A 19 4.64 -28.66 5.12
C SER A 19 3.23 -28.75 5.72
N GLU A 20 3.16 -28.99 7.03
CA GLU A 20 1.92 -28.95 7.81
C GLU A 20 1.26 -27.54 7.85
N LEU A 21 2.00 -26.51 7.44
CA LEU A 21 1.52 -25.12 7.39
C LEU A 21 0.94 -24.73 6.01
N ALA A 22 0.81 -25.68 5.09
CA ALA A 22 0.35 -25.41 3.71
C ALA A 22 -1.00 -24.70 3.64
N GLU A 23 -1.91 -25.04 4.53
CA GLU A 23 -3.26 -24.45 4.59
C GLU A 23 -3.38 -23.28 5.58
N ALA A 24 -2.30 -22.96 6.28
CA ALA A 24 -2.32 -21.85 7.24
C ALA A 24 -2.25 -20.49 6.52
N PRO A 25 -3.06 -19.49 6.93
CA PRO A 25 -3.07 -18.18 6.30
C PRO A 25 -1.71 -17.49 6.34
N CYS A 26 -1.20 -17.13 5.16
CA CYS A 26 0.03 -16.36 4.97
C CYS A 26 -0.31 -15.05 4.27
N ALA A 27 -0.29 -13.95 5.01
CA ALA A 27 -0.66 -12.64 4.47
C ALA A 27 0.23 -12.22 3.30
N PRO A 28 -0.31 -11.51 2.30
CA PRO A 28 0.47 -10.97 1.19
C PRO A 28 1.71 -10.19 1.65
N GLY A 29 2.82 -10.37 0.95
CA GLY A 29 4.09 -9.72 1.26
C GLY A 29 4.95 -10.42 2.33
N THR A 30 4.45 -11.43 3.05
CA THR A 30 5.21 -12.10 4.11
C THR A 30 6.44 -12.84 3.55
N LEU A 31 6.25 -13.69 2.55
CA LEU A 31 7.35 -14.44 1.93
C LEU A 31 8.31 -13.53 1.16
N ASP A 32 7.77 -12.52 0.48
CA ASP A 32 8.58 -11.52 -0.23
C ASP A 32 9.47 -10.73 0.73
N MET A 33 8.94 -10.29 1.87
CA MET A 33 9.70 -9.59 2.90
C MET A 33 10.85 -10.46 3.46
N LEU A 34 10.56 -11.72 3.78
CA LEU A 34 11.57 -12.66 4.26
C LEU A 34 12.66 -12.92 3.23
N ALA A 35 12.28 -13.05 1.95
CA ALA A 35 13.21 -13.25 0.85
C ALA A 35 14.12 -12.03 0.63
N ARG A 36 13.53 -10.81 0.64
CA ARG A 36 14.31 -9.56 0.57
C ARG A 36 15.29 -9.45 1.74
N PHE A 37 14.82 -9.72 2.95
CA PHE A 37 15.70 -9.74 4.11
C PHE A 37 16.87 -10.72 3.93
N SER A 38 16.58 -11.96 3.55
CA SER A 38 17.61 -12.98 3.35
C SER A 38 18.64 -12.58 2.29
N VAL A 39 18.17 -11.99 1.17
CA VAL A 39 19.07 -11.53 0.10
C VAL A 39 19.91 -10.34 0.56
N LEU A 40 19.33 -9.35 1.26
CA LEU A 40 20.09 -8.22 1.80
C LEU A 40 21.26 -8.68 2.68
N THR A 41 21.06 -9.71 3.51
CA THR A 41 22.15 -10.27 4.37
C THR A 41 23.27 -10.95 3.58
N ARG A 42 23.05 -11.29 2.31
CA ARG A 42 24.02 -12.00 1.43
C ARG A 42 24.79 -11.08 0.51
N LEU A 43 24.33 -9.84 0.35
CA LEU A 43 24.97 -8.86 -0.50
C LEU A 43 26.08 -8.13 0.24
N LYS A 44 27.16 -7.83 -0.47
CA LYS A 44 28.22 -6.95 -0.01
C LYS A 44 27.90 -5.50 -0.32
N GLU A 45 28.32 -4.60 0.54
CA GLU A 45 28.18 -3.17 0.34
C GLU A 45 28.85 -2.69 -0.94
N HIS A 46 28.37 -1.58 -1.47
CA HIS A 46 28.92 -0.91 -2.63
C HIS A 46 29.01 0.60 -2.33
N GLU A 47 30.15 1.22 -2.66
CA GLU A 47 30.43 2.62 -2.28
C GLU A 47 29.38 3.64 -2.76
N ASN A 48 28.80 3.40 -3.95
CA ASN A 48 27.94 4.38 -4.62
C ASN A 48 26.48 3.93 -4.76
N SER A 49 26.08 2.82 -4.14
CA SER A 49 24.75 2.25 -4.36
C SER A 49 24.26 1.59 -3.08
N SER A 50 22.97 1.79 -2.74
CA SER A 50 22.40 1.11 -1.58
C SER A 50 22.31 -0.39 -1.80
N LEU A 51 22.36 -1.18 -0.72
CA LEU A 51 22.15 -2.62 -0.79
C LEU A 51 20.77 -2.97 -1.34
N TYR A 52 19.76 -2.13 -1.08
CA TYR A 52 18.42 -2.33 -1.58
C TYR A 52 18.35 -2.14 -3.11
N THR A 53 18.95 -1.08 -3.65
CA THR A 53 19.10 -0.86 -5.10
C THR A 53 19.84 -2.04 -5.74
N LYS A 54 20.95 -2.47 -5.14
CA LYS A 54 21.74 -3.61 -5.61
C LYS A 54 20.88 -4.90 -5.65
N MET A 55 20.10 -5.17 -4.61
CA MET A 55 19.17 -6.31 -4.56
C MET A 55 18.14 -6.28 -5.68
N GLN A 56 17.55 -5.12 -5.96
CA GLN A 56 16.57 -4.96 -7.04
C GLN A 56 17.21 -5.23 -8.42
N ILE A 57 18.41 -4.74 -8.67
CA ILE A 57 19.16 -5.01 -9.90
C ILE A 57 19.49 -6.52 -10.06
N TYR A 58 19.91 -7.19 -8.98
CA TYR A 58 20.11 -8.64 -9.00
C TYR A 58 18.80 -9.40 -9.29
N ASN A 59 17.68 -8.86 -8.85
CA ASN A 59 16.36 -9.42 -9.14
C ASN A 59 15.89 -9.20 -10.58
N GLY A 60 16.60 -8.38 -11.35
CA GLY A 60 16.30 -8.07 -12.76
C GLY A 60 15.43 -6.83 -12.96
N GLU A 61 15.27 -5.99 -11.94
CA GLU A 61 14.53 -4.73 -12.04
C GLU A 61 15.35 -3.68 -12.80
N SER A 62 14.69 -2.85 -13.62
CA SER A 62 15.33 -1.73 -14.31
C SER A 62 15.16 -0.45 -13.48
N LEU A 63 16.26 0.08 -12.96
CA LEU A 63 16.27 1.30 -12.14
C LEU A 63 17.01 2.47 -12.81
N ARG A 64 17.35 2.35 -14.10
CA ARG A 64 18.16 3.38 -14.79
C ARG A 64 17.55 4.77 -14.77
N ASP A 65 16.24 4.84 -14.86
CA ASP A 65 15.50 6.12 -14.93
C ASP A 65 15.11 6.66 -13.54
N SER A 66 15.10 5.81 -12.52
CA SER A 66 14.64 6.16 -11.17
C SER A 66 15.77 6.32 -10.14
N ASP A 67 16.90 5.64 -10.35
CA ASP A 67 18.05 5.68 -9.44
C ASP A 67 19.37 5.83 -10.22
N PRO A 68 19.98 7.02 -10.23
CA PRO A 68 21.24 7.26 -10.92
C PRO A 68 22.44 6.52 -10.28
N THR A 69 22.28 5.98 -9.09
CA THR A 69 23.31 5.19 -8.40
C THR A 69 23.29 3.72 -8.77
N ALA A 70 22.23 3.27 -9.46
CA ALA A 70 22.10 1.89 -9.90
C ALA A 70 23.19 1.51 -10.92
N ARG A 71 23.81 0.35 -10.72
CA ARG A 71 24.83 -0.23 -11.59
C ARG A 71 24.31 -1.51 -12.23
N THR A 72 25.04 -2.03 -13.19
CA THR A 72 24.73 -3.34 -13.77
C THR A 72 25.12 -4.49 -12.83
N VAL A 73 24.51 -5.65 -13.01
CA VAL A 73 24.89 -6.87 -12.25
C VAL A 73 26.38 -7.17 -12.37
N GLN A 74 26.96 -6.95 -13.59
CA GLN A 74 28.38 -7.21 -13.82
C GLN A 74 29.26 -6.27 -13.00
N GLU A 75 28.98 -4.96 -13.00
CA GLU A 75 29.73 -3.98 -12.23
C GLU A 75 29.68 -4.30 -10.72
N TYR A 76 28.51 -4.69 -10.19
CA TYR A 76 28.42 -5.12 -8.80
C TYR A 76 29.26 -6.37 -8.48
N ARG A 77 29.29 -7.35 -9.40
CA ARG A 77 30.09 -8.58 -9.23
C ARG A 77 31.58 -8.30 -9.30
N ASP A 78 32.00 -7.42 -10.19
CA ASP A 78 33.41 -7.07 -10.36
C ASP A 78 33.99 -6.44 -9.08
N VAL A 79 33.18 -5.63 -8.38
CA VAL A 79 33.55 -5.01 -7.10
C VAL A 79 33.49 -6.00 -5.93
N ALA A 80 32.42 -6.80 -5.85
CA ALA A 80 32.20 -7.71 -4.73
C ALA A 80 33.10 -8.98 -4.80
N GLY A 81 33.56 -9.33 -5.99
CA GLY A 81 34.40 -10.51 -6.23
C GLY A 81 33.64 -11.84 -6.09
N VAL A 82 34.41 -12.91 -5.87
CA VAL A 82 33.88 -14.28 -5.81
C VAL A 82 33.04 -14.60 -4.58
N ASP A 83 33.12 -13.76 -3.56
CA ASP A 83 32.45 -13.99 -2.27
C ASP A 83 31.01 -13.46 -2.21
N GLU A 84 30.53 -12.82 -3.27
CA GLU A 84 29.14 -12.34 -3.35
C GLU A 84 28.17 -13.50 -3.18
N GLY A 85 27.28 -13.40 -2.22
CA GLY A 85 26.31 -14.44 -1.91
C GLY A 85 26.85 -15.67 -1.17
N MET A 86 28.13 -15.66 -0.77
CA MET A 86 28.74 -16.79 -0.03
C MET A 86 28.51 -16.71 1.48
N SER A 87 28.12 -15.56 2.00
CA SER A 87 27.80 -15.29 3.40
C SER A 87 26.32 -14.93 3.58
N GLY A 88 25.93 -14.60 4.81
CA GLY A 88 24.56 -14.20 5.14
C GLY A 88 23.68 -15.35 5.61
N LEU A 89 22.39 -15.08 5.75
CA LEU A 89 21.45 -16.03 6.34
C LEU A 89 21.11 -17.17 5.36
N SER A 90 21.11 -18.39 5.90
CA SER A 90 20.77 -19.58 5.15
C SER A 90 19.25 -19.71 4.96
N THR A 91 18.83 -20.43 3.93
CA THR A 91 17.42 -20.81 3.72
C THR A 91 16.86 -21.58 4.92
N ARG A 92 17.66 -22.37 5.61
CA ARG A 92 17.25 -23.09 6.85
C ARG A 92 16.93 -22.11 7.98
N PHE A 93 17.70 -21.06 8.16
CA PHE A 93 17.39 -20.01 9.15
C PHE A 93 16.08 -19.30 8.80
N ALA A 94 15.92 -18.90 7.56
CA ALA A 94 14.70 -18.26 7.08
C ALA A 94 13.46 -19.15 7.32
N TYR A 95 13.60 -20.44 7.10
CA TYR A 95 12.54 -21.41 7.33
C TYR A 95 12.14 -21.52 8.80
N LYS A 96 13.12 -21.55 9.69
CA LYS A 96 12.89 -21.53 11.13
C LYS A 96 12.13 -20.28 11.56
N VAL A 97 12.56 -19.12 11.05
CA VAL A 97 11.89 -17.82 11.29
C VAL A 97 10.44 -17.87 10.78
N LEU A 98 10.21 -18.39 9.57
CA LEU A 98 8.89 -18.48 8.99
C LEU A 98 7.98 -19.37 9.84
N SER A 99 8.43 -20.54 10.27
CA SER A 99 7.70 -21.44 11.16
C SER A 99 7.38 -20.78 12.51
N GLU A 100 8.35 -20.08 13.11
CA GLU A 100 8.11 -19.30 14.33
C GLU A 100 7.10 -18.16 14.10
N THR A 101 7.07 -17.55 12.91
CA THR A 101 6.12 -16.50 12.56
C THR A 101 4.68 -17.02 12.52
N PHE A 102 4.45 -18.20 11.91
CA PHE A 102 3.13 -18.82 11.89
C PHE A 102 2.59 -19.15 13.29
N ASN A 103 3.47 -19.47 14.21
CA ASN A 103 3.13 -19.84 15.58
C ASN A 103 3.30 -18.69 16.58
N PHE A 104 3.49 -17.47 16.12
CA PHE A 104 3.72 -16.31 16.99
C PHE A 104 2.47 -15.88 17.76
N ASP A 105 1.31 -15.87 17.10
CA ASP A 105 0.02 -15.65 17.77
C ASP A 105 -0.50 -16.99 18.33
N THR A 106 -0.70 -17.03 19.64
CA THR A 106 -1.22 -18.26 20.32
C THR A 106 -2.67 -18.57 19.97
N LYS A 107 -3.39 -17.66 19.31
CA LYS A 107 -4.82 -17.78 18.99
C LYS A 107 -5.09 -18.09 17.52
N GLU A 108 -4.07 -17.95 16.66
CA GLU A 108 -4.20 -18.16 15.23
C GLU A 108 -2.87 -18.61 14.65
N VAL A 109 -2.84 -19.77 14.00
CA VAL A 109 -1.69 -20.22 13.22
C VAL A 109 -1.74 -19.49 11.87
N ALA A 110 -1.02 -18.37 11.78
CA ALA A 110 -0.99 -17.52 10.60
C ALA A 110 0.27 -16.67 10.57
N ALA A 111 0.77 -16.36 9.39
CA ALA A 111 1.93 -15.51 9.22
C ALA A 111 1.57 -14.17 8.55
N ASP A 112 2.17 -13.08 9.01
CA ASP A 112 2.08 -11.76 8.40
C ASP A 112 3.40 -10.99 8.56
N PRO A 113 3.63 -9.93 7.77
CA PRO A 113 4.88 -9.19 7.79
C PRO A 113 5.19 -8.50 9.12
N VAL A 114 4.19 -8.12 9.91
CA VAL A 114 4.41 -7.50 11.22
C VAL A 114 4.95 -8.51 12.22
N HIS A 115 4.33 -9.68 12.32
CA HIS A 115 4.86 -10.78 13.13
C HIS A 115 6.21 -11.25 12.64
N LEU A 116 6.40 -11.32 11.31
CA LEU A 116 7.69 -11.66 10.72
C LEU A 116 8.82 -10.71 11.18
N MET A 117 8.59 -9.41 11.17
CA MET A 117 9.58 -8.44 11.66
C MET A 117 9.94 -8.67 13.13
N TYR A 118 8.96 -8.91 14.00
CA TYR A 118 9.22 -9.21 15.42
C TYR A 118 9.99 -10.51 15.62
N VAL A 119 9.64 -11.55 14.87
CA VAL A 119 10.34 -12.83 14.94
C VAL A 119 11.76 -12.73 14.42
N LEU A 120 11.97 -12.01 13.31
CA LEU A 120 13.30 -11.73 12.75
C LEU A 120 14.18 -11.02 13.76
N GLU A 121 13.72 -9.91 14.36
CA GLU A 121 14.48 -9.18 15.37
C GLU A 121 14.89 -10.09 16.54
N ARG A 122 13.95 -10.91 17.04
CA ARG A 122 14.20 -11.86 18.13
C ARG A 122 15.18 -12.95 17.72
N ALA A 123 15.04 -13.51 16.52
CA ALA A 123 15.92 -14.55 16.00
C ALA A 123 17.36 -14.04 15.78
N ILE A 124 17.51 -12.83 15.23
CA ILE A 124 18.82 -12.20 15.03
C ILE A 124 19.54 -12.03 16.37
N ARG A 125 18.88 -11.48 17.38
CA ARG A 125 19.46 -11.29 18.72
C ARG A 125 19.82 -12.61 19.39
N ARG A 126 19.07 -13.69 19.15
CA ARG A 126 19.31 -15.03 19.72
C ARG A 126 20.53 -15.70 19.11
N GLU A 127 20.78 -15.51 17.82
CA GLU A 127 21.91 -16.15 17.11
C GLU A 127 23.28 -15.55 17.44
N GLN A 128 23.33 -14.41 18.15
CA GLN A 128 24.58 -13.77 18.62
C GLN A 128 25.61 -13.57 17.51
N PHE A 129 25.21 -12.90 16.43
CA PHE A 129 26.09 -12.57 15.31
C PHE A 129 27.31 -11.76 15.75
N PRO A 130 28.49 -11.98 15.17
CA PRO A 130 29.71 -11.27 15.56
C PRO A 130 29.71 -9.81 15.11
N GLY A 131 30.28 -8.93 15.94
CA GLY A 131 30.56 -7.55 15.61
C GLY A 131 29.32 -6.73 15.29
N ASP A 132 29.41 -5.92 14.23
CA ASP A 132 28.33 -5.02 13.80
C ASP A 132 27.24 -5.72 12.95
N THR A 133 27.39 -7.02 12.69
CA THR A 133 26.47 -7.78 11.83
C THR A 133 25.04 -7.79 12.41
N GLU A 134 24.90 -7.93 13.72
CA GLU A 134 23.58 -7.85 14.38
C GLU A 134 22.94 -6.49 14.12
N GLY A 135 23.69 -5.41 14.34
CA GLY A 135 23.22 -4.03 14.09
C GLY A 135 22.80 -3.83 12.64
N THR A 136 23.61 -4.28 11.70
CA THR A 136 23.33 -4.20 10.26
C THR A 136 22.03 -4.95 9.91
N TYR A 137 21.84 -6.18 10.39
CA TYR A 137 20.62 -6.94 10.11
C TYR A 137 19.37 -6.31 10.74
N LEU A 138 19.48 -5.74 11.94
CA LEU A 138 18.41 -5.00 12.57
C LEU A 138 18.08 -3.70 11.81
N SER A 139 19.09 -3.02 11.24
CA SER A 139 18.85 -1.83 10.41
C SER A 139 18.09 -2.18 9.12
N PHE A 140 18.35 -3.32 8.48
CA PHE A 140 17.57 -3.75 7.31
C PHE A 140 16.08 -3.88 7.62
N ILE A 141 15.71 -4.38 8.80
CA ILE A 141 14.31 -4.47 9.20
C ILE A 141 13.71 -3.08 9.37
N LYS A 142 14.38 -2.18 10.10
CA LYS A 142 13.86 -0.89 10.51
C LYS A 142 13.89 0.17 9.41
N GLU A 143 14.96 0.19 8.63
CA GLU A 143 15.23 1.27 7.67
C GLU A 143 14.84 0.89 6.24
N GLU A 144 14.86 -0.41 5.89
CA GLU A 144 14.58 -0.87 4.55
C GLU A 144 13.20 -1.54 4.42
N LEU A 145 12.88 -2.50 5.28
CA LEU A 145 11.68 -3.31 5.12
C LEU A 145 10.44 -2.66 5.73
N ALA A 146 10.53 -2.17 6.96
CA ALA A 146 9.37 -1.61 7.67
C ALA A 146 8.77 -0.38 6.95
N PRO A 147 9.55 0.62 6.48
CA PRO A 147 8.97 1.75 5.76
C PRO A 147 8.30 1.35 4.44
N ARG A 148 8.92 0.45 3.68
CA ARG A 148 8.36 -0.04 2.41
C ARG A 148 7.11 -0.87 2.63
N TYR A 149 7.07 -1.64 3.70
CA TYR A 149 5.86 -2.37 4.05
C TYR A 149 4.75 -1.44 4.54
N ALA A 150 5.08 -0.38 5.27
CA ALA A 150 4.11 0.64 5.67
C ALA A 150 3.47 1.32 4.45
N GLU A 151 4.25 1.63 3.42
CA GLU A 151 3.74 2.14 2.15
C GLU A 151 2.84 1.12 1.44
N HIS A 152 3.28 -0.13 1.37
CA HIS A 152 2.51 -1.21 0.74
C HIS A 152 1.17 -1.44 1.44
N ILE A 153 1.17 -1.64 2.76
CA ILE A 153 -0.07 -1.90 3.49
C ILE A 153 -0.98 -0.66 3.52
N GLY A 154 -0.40 0.53 3.53
CA GLY A 154 -1.15 1.77 3.37
C GLY A 154 -1.93 1.81 2.06
N LYS A 155 -1.31 1.42 0.95
CA LYS A 155 -1.98 1.30 -0.36
C LYS A 155 -3.06 0.22 -0.37
N GLU A 156 -2.83 -0.92 0.28
CA GLU A 156 -3.82 -2.00 0.38
C GLU A 156 -5.05 -1.58 1.22
N ILE A 157 -4.83 -0.96 2.38
CA ILE A 157 -5.88 -0.36 3.20
C ILE A 157 -6.67 0.68 2.40
N GLN A 158 -5.95 1.51 1.66
CA GLN A 158 -6.51 2.54 0.80
C GLN A 158 -7.44 1.95 -0.27
N LYS A 159 -6.97 0.97 -1.02
CA LYS A 159 -7.76 0.31 -2.06
C LYS A 159 -9.00 -0.37 -1.48
N ALA A 160 -8.85 -1.12 -0.38
CA ALA A 160 -9.95 -1.80 0.27
C ALA A 160 -11.02 -0.81 0.78
N TYR A 161 -10.58 0.33 1.32
CA TYR A 161 -11.48 1.41 1.73
C TYR A 161 -12.25 1.99 0.54
N LEU A 162 -11.54 2.33 -0.56
CA LEU A 162 -12.17 2.88 -1.76
C LEU A 162 -13.20 1.93 -2.36
N GLU A 163 -12.87 0.66 -2.47
CA GLU A 163 -13.78 -0.36 -3.00
C GLU A 163 -15.01 -0.57 -2.11
N SER A 164 -14.87 -0.38 -0.80
CA SER A 164 -16.02 -0.41 0.13
C SER A 164 -16.89 0.84 0.09
N TYR A 165 -16.43 1.90 -0.59
CA TYR A 165 -17.05 3.22 -0.68
C TYR A 165 -17.38 3.64 -2.12
N ASP A 166 -17.58 2.70 -3.02
CA ASP A 166 -17.86 2.99 -4.41
C ASP A 166 -19.07 3.92 -4.59
N ASP A 167 -20.14 3.74 -3.82
CA ASP A 167 -21.30 4.61 -3.82
C ASP A 167 -20.99 6.03 -3.35
N TYR A 168 -20.10 6.18 -2.36
CA TYR A 168 -19.68 7.51 -1.91
C TYR A 168 -18.80 8.20 -2.96
N GLY A 169 -17.90 7.48 -3.60
CA GLY A 169 -17.12 7.98 -4.73
C GLY A 169 -18.01 8.43 -5.88
N GLN A 170 -19.06 7.66 -6.21
CA GLN A 170 -20.03 8.03 -7.23
C GLN A 170 -20.82 9.28 -6.84
N ASN A 171 -21.28 9.40 -5.60
CA ASN A 171 -21.98 10.59 -5.10
C ASN A 171 -21.10 11.84 -5.13
N LEU A 172 -19.82 11.73 -4.75
CA LEU A 172 -18.85 12.83 -4.86
C LEU A 172 -18.68 13.26 -6.31
N PHE A 173 -18.54 12.30 -7.22
CA PHE A 173 -18.38 12.55 -8.65
C PHE A 173 -19.64 13.22 -9.22
N ASP A 174 -20.82 12.69 -8.93
CA ASP A 174 -22.09 13.22 -9.46
C ASP A 174 -22.32 14.67 -9.00
N ARG A 175 -22.03 14.94 -7.72
CA ARG A 175 -22.08 16.30 -7.16
C ARG A 175 -21.06 17.22 -7.79
N TYR A 176 -19.82 16.73 -7.95
CA TYR A 176 -18.75 17.49 -8.62
C TYR A 176 -19.15 17.88 -10.04
N ILE A 177 -19.69 16.93 -10.82
CA ILE A 177 -20.13 17.21 -12.20
C ILE A 177 -21.26 18.24 -12.22
N ALA A 178 -22.24 18.12 -11.31
CA ALA A 178 -23.36 19.06 -11.26
C ALA A 178 -22.88 20.49 -10.94
N TYR A 179 -21.96 20.63 -9.97
CA TYR A 179 -21.40 21.93 -9.61
C TYR A 179 -20.47 22.50 -10.69
N ALA A 180 -19.65 21.66 -11.30
CA ALA A 180 -18.74 22.09 -12.37
C ALA A 180 -19.50 22.51 -13.63
N ASP A 181 -20.57 21.81 -13.99
CA ASP A 181 -21.45 22.14 -15.11
C ASP A 181 -22.09 23.50 -14.93
N ALA A 182 -22.73 23.74 -13.77
CA ALA A 182 -23.30 25.05 -13.43
C ALA A 182 -22.25 26.18 -13.42
N TRP A 183 -21.05 25.89 -12.90
CA TRP A 183 -19.95 26.86 -12.88
C TRP A 183 -19.44 27.20 -14.27
N VAL A 184 -19.33 26.20 -15.17
CA VAL A 184 -18.91 26.38 -16.57
C VAL A 184 -19.94 27.19 -17.34
N GLU A 185 -21.24 26.87 -17.17
CA GLU A 185 -22.37 27.58 -17.82
C GLU A 185 -22.67 28.95 -17.19
N ASN A 186 -21.96 29.33 -16.11
CA ASN A 186 -22.19 30.56 -15.36
C ASN A 186 -23.61 30.72 -14.85
N GLN A 187 -24.20 29.64 -14.33
CA GLN A 187 -25.54 29.58 -13.79
C GLN A 187 -25.50 29.33 -12.29
N ASP A 188 -26.49 29.87 -11.57
CA ASP A 188 -26.72 29.51 -10.17
C ASP A 188 -27.24 28.09 -10.09
N PHE A 189 -26.76 27.35 -9.08
CA PHE A 189 -27.15 25.96 -8.83
C PHE A 189 -28.01 25.87 -7.58
N LYS A 190 -29.19 25.25 -7.69
CA LYS A 190 -30.00 24.91 -6.54
C LYS A 190 -29.72 23.46 -6.16
N ASP A 191 -29.11 23.26 -4.99
CA ASP A 191 -28.80 21.94 -4.47
C ASP A 191 -30.13 21.18 -4.20
N PRO A 192 -30.31 20.00 -4.82
CA PRO A 192 -31.57 19.24 -4.68
C PRO A 192 -31.76 18.68 -3.26
N ASP A 193 -30.68 18.43 -2.51
CA ASP A 193 -30.74 17.81 -1.18
C ASP A 193 -30.99 18.85 -0.10
N THR A 194 -30.33 20.02 -0.18
CA THR A 194 -30.40 21.08 0.83
C THR A 194 -31.36 22.21 0.45
N GLY A 195 -31.70 22.33 -0.83
CA GLY A 195 -32.47 23.45 -1.37
C GLY A 195 -31.73 24.78 -1.41
N GLN A 196 -30.44 24.80 -1.06
CA GLN A 196 -29.60 26.00 -1.03
C GLN A 196 -29.30 26.46 -2.46
N LEU A 197 -29.41 27.77 -2.69
CA LEU A 197 -28.97 28.38 -3.95
C LEU A 197 -27.49 28.71 -3.83
N MET A 198 -26.68 28.23 -4.75
CA MET A 198 -25.25 28.42 -4.84
C MET A 198 -24.92 29.32 -6.05
N ASP A 199 -24.33 30.44 -5.77
CA ASP A 199 -23.73 31.30 -6.79
C ASP A 199 -22.37 30.77 -7.27
N ARG A 200 -21.80 31.42 -8.26
CA ARG A 200 -20.51 31.00 -8.85
C ARG A 200 -19.36 30.98 -7.84
N GLU A 201 -19.33 31.88 -6.88
CA GLU A 201 -18.27 31.95 -5.87
C GLU A 201 -18.39 30.78 -4.88
N THR A 202 -19.60 30.47 -4.45
CA THR A 202 -19.90 29.32 -3.61
C THR A 202 -19.58 28.01 -4.33
N LEU A 203 -19.94 27.88 -5.60
CA LEU A 203 -19.59 26.73 -6.43
C LEU A 203 -18.07 26.58 -6.57
N ASP A 204 -17.33 27.66 -6.79
CA ASP A 204 -15.87 27.65 -6.86
C ASP A 204 -15.24 27.13 -5.56
N HIS A 205 -15.76 27.60 -4.42
CA HIS A 205 -15.31 27.12 -3.10
C HIS A 205 -15.56 25.62 -2.89
N GLU A 206 -16.75 25.14 -3.23
CA GLU A 206 -17.10 23.71 -3.09
C GLU A 206 -16.28 22.81 -4.02
N LEU A 207 -16.08 23.21 -5.27
CA LEU A 207 -15.24 22.50 -6.23
C LEU A 207 -13.78 22.44 -5.77
N ALA A 208 -13.27 23.55 -5.23
CA ALA A 208 -11.91 23.63 -4.71
C ALA A 208 -11.63 22.63 -3.57
N LYS A 209 -12.64 22.25 -2.78
CA LYS A 209 -12.50 21.20 -1.73
C LYS A 209 -12.10 19.84 -2.32
N THR A 210 -12.48 19.57 -3.56
CA THR A 210 -12.15 18.34 -4.27
C THR A 210 -10.85 18.49 -5.06
N GLU A 211 -10.58 19.65 -5.63
CA GLU A 211 -9.45 19.91 -6.52
C GLU A 211 -8.13 20.15 -5.79
N LYS A 212 -8.17 20.87 -4.64
CA LYS A 212 -6.96 21.20 -3.88
C LYS A 212 -6.18 20.00 -3.36
N PRO A 213 -6.83 18.97 -2.77
CA PRO A 213 -6.11 17.79 -2.32
C PRO A 213 -5.35 17.07 -3.45
N ALA A 214 -5.86 17.13 -4.67
CA ALA A 214 -5.25 16.54 -5.86
C ALA A 214 -4.22 17.44 -6.54
N GLY A 215 -3.97 18.64 -6.02
CA GLY A 215 -2.97 19.57 -6.57
C GLY A 215 -3.27 20.07 -7.98
N ILE A 216 -4.55 20.24 -8.34
CA ILE A 216 -4.95 20.69 -9.68
C ILE A 216 -4.45 22.12 -9.90
N ALA A 217 -3.47 22.28 -10.80
CA ALA A 217 -2.83 23.56 -11.10
C ALA A 217 -3.74 24.53 -11.87
N ASN A 218 -4.60 24.02 -12.77
CA ASN A 218 -5.53 24.80 -13.57
C ASN A 218 -6.97 24.29 -13.40
N PRO A 219 -7.69 24.72 -12.35
CA PRO A 219 -9.05 24.27 -12.09
C PRO A 219 -10.03 24.55 -13.23
N LYS A 220 -9.90 25.67 -13.93
CA LYS A 220 -10.80 26.05 -15.02
C LYS A 220 -10.73 25.05 -16.18
N ASP A 221 -9.54 24.71 -16.63
CA ASP A 221 -9.37 23.76 -17.73
C ASP A 221 -9.79 22.35 -17.31
N PHE A 222 -9.45 21.96 -16.09
CA PHE A 222 -9.85 20.68 -15.52
C PHE A 222 -11.39 20.53 -15.48
N ARG A 223 -12.10 21.52 -14.94
CA ARG A 223 -13.59 21.52 -14.89
C ARG A 223 -14.19 21.41 -16.29
N ASN A 224 -13.72 22.21 -17.24
CA ASN A 224 -14.19 22.14 -18.62
C ASN A 224 -13.96 20.78 -19.26
N GLU A 225 -12.81 20.16 -19.03
CA GLU A 225 -12.47 18.85 -19.57
C GLU A 225 -13.39 17.77 -18.98
N VAL A 226 -13.55 17.74 -17.66
CA VAL A 226 -14.36 16.74 -16.95
C VAL A 226 -15.84 16.88 -17.29
N VAL A 227 -16.38 18.10 -17.37
CA VAL A 227 -17.77 18.36 -17.78
C VAL A 227 -18.01 17.88 -19.21
N LYS A 228 -17.12 18.20 -20.15
CA LYS A 228 -17.21 17.74 -21.55
C LYS A 228 -17.22 16.21 -21.63
N TYR A 229 -16.37 15.55 -20.83
CA TYR A 229 -16.34 14.10 -20.75
C TYR A 229 -17.68 13.56 -20.23
N ALA A 230 -18.17 14.06 -19.09
CA ALA A 230 -19.41 13.62 -18.48
C ALA A 230 -20.64 13.80 -19.39
N LEU A 231 -20.75 14.96 -20.06
CA LEU A 231 -21.84 15.23 -21.01
C LEU A 231 -21.83 14.26 -22.20
N ARG A 232 -20.65 13.96 -22.75
CA ARG A 232 -20.49 12.99 -23.84
C ARG A 232 -20.92 11.59 -23.40
N GLU A 233 -20.52 11.16 -22.22
CA GLU A 233 -20.90 9.84 -21.72
C GLU A 233 -22.38 9.76 -21.30
N ARG A 234 -22.96 10.84 -20.76
CA ARG A 234 -24.41 10.94 -20.52
C ARG A 234 -25.22 10.74 -21.81
N ALA A 235 -24.79 11.33 -22.92
CA ALA A 235 -25.45 11.17 -24.21
C ALA A 235 -25.43 9.72 -24.71
N ARG A 236 -24.40 8.94 -24.33
CA ARG A 236 -24.28 7.51 -24.69
C ARG A 236 -25.01 6.58 -23.70
N ASN A 237 -25.19 7.01 -22.44
CA ASN A 237 -25.70 6.21 -21.34
C ASN A 237 -27.10 6.61 -20.89
N ASN A 238 -28.00 6.99 -21.84
CA ASN A 238 -29.38 7.36 -21.56
C ASN A 238 -29.52 8.44 -20.46
N GLY A 239 -28.64 9.44 -20.46
CA GLY A 239 -28.69 10.56 -19.53
C GLY A 239 -28.06 10.29 -18.15
N ARG A 240 -27.52 9.11 -17.93
CA ARG A 240 -26.83 8.78 -16.66
C ARG A 240 -25.37 9.16 -16.71
N ASN A 241 -24.85 9.65 -15.59
CA ASN A 241 -23.43 9.87 -15.44
C ASN A 241 -22.64 8.57 -15.62
N PRO A 242 -21.41 8.64 -16.19
CA PRO A 242 -20.51 7.51 -16.17
C PRO A 242 -20.10 7.15 -14.73
N ARG A 243 -19.54 5.97 -14.56
CA ARG A 243 -18.92 5.61 -13.28
C ARG A 243 -17.74 6.52 -13.00
N TRP A 244 -17.58 6.92 -11.75
CA TRP A 244 -16.50 7.80 -11.32
C TRP A 244 -15.10 7.24 -11.61
N THR A 245 -14.97 5.90 -11.71
CA THR A 245 -13.74 5.18 -12.03
C THR A 245 -13.42 5.13 -13.52
N ALA A 246 -14.35 5.54 -14.40
CA ALA A 246 -14.23 5.35 -15.85
C ALA A 246 -13.25 6.33 -16.52
N TYR A 247 -12.96 7.48 -15.90
CA TYR A 247 -12.01 8.46 -16.40
C TYR A 247 -10.91 8.73 -15.40
N GLU A 248 -9.68 8.37 -15.74
CA GLU A 248 -8.52 8.35 -14.84
C GLU A 248 -8.28 9.68 -14.13
N LYS A 249 -8.33 10.79 -14.86
CA LYS A 249 -8.06 12.12 -14.29
C LYS A 249 -8.99 12.50 -13.14
N ILE A 250 -10.31 12.28 -13.30
CA ILE A 250 -11.26 12.59 -12.23
C ILE A 250 -11.25 11.50 -11.16
N ARG A 251 -10.99 10.25 -11.52
CA ARG A 251 -10.82 9.16 -10.56
C ARG A 251 -9.74 9.51 -9.54
N GLU A 252 -8.56 9.90 -9.98
CA GLU A 252 -7.46 10.29 -9.10
C GLU A 252 -7.85 11.46 -8.18
N VAL A 253 -8.57 12.44 -8.69
CA VAL A 253 -9.03 13.60 -7.90
C VAL A 253 -10.05 13.19 -6.84
N ILE A 254 -11.01 12.33 -7.18
CA ILE A 254 -11.99 11.79 -6.23
C ILE A 254 -11.29 10.91 -5.18
N GLU A 255 -10.37 10.04 -5.59
CA GLU A 255 -9.54 9.23 -4.69
C GLU A 255 -8.79 10.12 -3.68
N GLN A 256 -8.09 11.14 -4.15
CA GLN A 256 -7.37 12.09 -3.28
C GLN A 256 -8.32 12.82 -2.33
N ARG A 257 -9.49 13.22 -2.79
CA ARG A 257 -10.52 13.84 -1.94
C ARG A 257 -11.01 12.91 -0.85
N MET A 258 -11.28 11.64 -1.17
CA MET A 258 -11.71 10.62 -0.22
C MET A 258 -10.64 10.37 0.86
N PHE A 259 -9.34 10.53 0.50
CA PHE A 259 -8.21 10.35 1.44
C PHE A 259 -7.77 11.61 2.16
N ALA A 260 -8.11 12.77 1.66
CA ALA A 260 -7.74 14.03 2.33
C ALA A 260 -8.36 14.13 3.75
N ASN A 261 -9.42 13.38 3.98
CA ASN A 261 -10.14 13.37 5.25
C ASN A 261 -9.79 12.13 6.08
N VAL A 262 -8.56 12.10 6.61
CA VAL A 262 -8.07 11.01 7.49
C VAL A 262 -8.99 10.80 8.70
N GLU A 263 -9.64 11.86 9.17
CA GLU A 263 -10.61 11.80 10.28
C GLU A 263 -11.85 10.96 9.93
N GLU A 264 -12.26 10.92 8.66
CA GLU A 264 -13.36 10.07 8.19
C GLU A 264 -12.93 8.61 7.98
N LEU A 265 -11.66 8.39 7.62
CA LEU A 265 -11.10 7.06 7.42
C LEU A 265 -10.91 6.31 8.73
N LEU A 266 -10.37 6.98 9.76
CA LEU A 266 -10.02 6.38 11.04
C LEU A 266 -11.15 5.61 11.72
N PRO A 267 -12.38 6.14 11.84
CA PRO A 267 -13.48 5.41 12.48
C PRO A 267 -13.83 4.11 11.74
N VAL A 268 -13.63 4.10 10.41
CA VAL A 268 -13.95 2.92 9.58
C VAL A 268 -12.91 1.84 9.70
N ILE A 269 -11.63 2.18 9.59
CA ILE A 269 -10.55 1.17 9.61
C ILE A 269 -10.12 0.75 11.01
N SER A 270 -10.38 1.57 12.05
CA SER A 270 -9.95 1.28 13.42
C SER A 270 -10.81 0.21 14.10
N PHE A 271 -10.20 -0.48 15.06
CA PHE A 271 -10.84 -1.51 15.87
C PHE A 271 -11.03 -1.04 17.32
N GLY A 272 -12.12 -1.47 17.95
CA GLY A 272 -12.34 -1.26 19.39
C GLY A 272 -13.05 0.05 19.78
N ALA A 273 -13.34 0.95 18.86
CA ALA A 273 -14.22 2.11 19.12
C ALA A 273 -15.70 1.72 18.97
N LYS A 274 -16.58 2.32 19.79
CA LYS A 274 -18.02 2.22 19.52
C LYS A 274 -18.30 2.95 18.20
N LYS A 275 -18.89 2.24 17.26
CA LYS A 275 -19.28 2.74 15.95
C LYS A 275 -20.79 2.88 15.90
N ASP A 276 -21.29 3.89 15.18
CA ASP A 276 -22.69 3.92 14.81
C ASP A 276 -23.01 2.84 13.76
N THR A 277 -24.27 2.62 13.49
CA THR A 277 -24.73 1.55 12.58
C THR A 277 -24.19 1.72 11.16
N GLU A 278 -23.99 2.95 10.71
CA GLU A 278 -23.48 3.22 9.37
C GLU A 278 -21.96 2.96 9.29
N THR A 279 -21.21 3.47 10.26
CA THR A 279 -19.76 3.23 10.36
C THR A 279 -19.44 1.75 10.55
N GLU A 280 -20.28 1.01 11.29
CA GLU A 280 -20.11 -0.45 11.45
C GLU A 280 -20.31 -1.21 10.13
N LYS A 281 -21.32 -0.87 9.32
CA LYS A 281 -21.51 -1.43 7.98
C LYS A 281 -20.32 -1.16 7.07
N LYS A 282 -19.79 0.06 7.13
CA LYS A 282 -18.62 0.46 6.37
C LYS A 282 -17.37 -0.29 6.81
N HIS A 283 -17.20 -0.47 8.11
CA HIS A 283 -16.11 -1.27 8.67
C HIS A 283 -16.18 -2.73 8.21
N GLN A 284 -17.36 -3.33 8.25
CA GLN A 284 -17.56 -4.70 7.79
C GLN A 284 -17.24 -4.84 6.29
N ALA A 285 -17.69 -3.92 5.46
CA ALA A 285 -17.37 -3.91 4.03
C ALA A 285 -15.85 -3.77 3.79
N PHE A 286 -15.18 -2.91 4.55
CA PHE A 286 -13.72 -2.79 4.50
C PHE A 286 -13.01 -4.10 4.89
N LEU A 287 -13.46 -4.77 5.96
CA LEU A 287 -12.91 -6.07 6.38
C LEU A 287 -13.08 -7.12 5.28
N GLU A 288 -14.27 -7.23 4.69
CA GLU A 288 -14.55 -8.16 3.60
C GLU A 288 -13.58 -7.95 2.42
N ARG A 289 -13.33 -6.70 2.02
CA ARG A 289 -12.35 -6.38 0.97
C ARG A 289 -10.91 -6.78 1.34
N MET A 290 -10.52 -6.59 2.59
CA MET A 290 -9.19 -7.03 3.05
C MET A 290 -9.09 -8.56 3.08
N VAL A 291 -10.15 -9.26 3.49
CA VAL A 291 -10.19 -10.74 3.48
C VAL A 291 -10.11 -11.28 2.04
N GLU A 292 -10.84 -10.69 1.09
CA GLU A 292 -10.75 -11.04 -0.34
C GLU A 292 -9.32 -10.86 -0.90
N ARG A 293 -8.51 -9.98 -0.31
CA ARG A 293 -7.10 -9.75 -0.66
C ARG A 293 -6.13 -10.72 0.00
N GLY A 294 -6.62 -11.68 0.78
CA GLY A 294 -5.82 -12.76 1.37
C GLY A 294 -5.37 -12.52 2.81
N TYR A 295 -6.01 -11.58 3.52
CA TYR A 295 -5.77 -11.36 4.95
C TYR A 295 -6.84 -12.05 5.80
N THR A 296 -6.50 -12.51 7.02
CA THR A 296 -7.53 -12.84 8.01
C THR A 296 -7.99 -11.57 8.76
N GLU A 297 -9.18 -11.58 9.34
CA GLU A 297 -9.65 -10.41 10.13
C GLU A 297 -8.68 -10.05 11.27
N ARG A 298 -8.07 -11.04 11.90
CA ARG A 298 -7.07 -10.82 12.95
C ARG A 298 -5.80 -10.17 12.41
N GLN A 299 -5.35 -10.60 11.22
CA GLN A 299 -4.25 -9.97 10.53
C GLN A 299 -4.61 -8.52 10.16
N VAL A 300 -5.79 -8.26 9.59
CA VAL A 300 -6.23 -6.89 9.26
C VAL A 300 -6.16 -6.00 10.50
N ARG A 301 -6.69 -6.43 11.63
CA ARG A 301 -6.63 -5.68 12.89
C ARG A 301 -5.20 -5.31 13.26
N ARG A 302 -4.31 -6.30 13.28
CA ARG A 302 -2.89 -6.12 13.64
C ARG A 302 -2.16 -5.18 12.69
N LEU A 303 -2.38 -5.35 11.38
CA LEU A 303 -1.75 -4.57 10.33
C LEU A 303 -2.21 -3.11 10.34
N VAL A 304 -3.50 -2.87 10.54
CA VAL A 304 -4.06 -1.53 10.68
C VAL A 304 -3.51 -0.85 11.94
N ASP A 305 -3.51 -1.52 13.09
CA ASP A 305 -2.97 -0.97 14.33
C ASP A 305 -1.48 -0.65 14.23
N TRP A 306 -0.70 -1.51 13.55
CA TRP A 306 0.71 -1.28 13.28
C TRP A 306 0.93 -0.09 12.33
N TYR A 307 0.21 -0.06 11.21
CA TYR A 307 0.28 1.02 10.23
C TYR A 307 -0.03 2.38 10.86
N MET A 308 -1.07 2.44 11.69
CA MET A 308 -1.45 3.66 12.38
C MET A 308 -0.38 4.15 13.37
N ARG A 309 0.31 3.22 14.04
CA ARG A 309 1.45 3.57 14.93
C ARG A 309 2.63 4.12 14.15
N VAL A 310 3.02 3.46 13.06
CA VAL A 310 4.13 3.91 12.21
C VAL A 310 3.84 5.30 11.63
N ARG A 311 2.63 5.53 11.14
CA ARG A 311 2.23 6.83 10.58
C ARG A 311 2.21 7.98 11.60
N LYS A 312 1.97 7.69 12.89
CA LYS A 312 2.00 8.71 13.95
C LYS A 312 3.43 9.04 14.41
N ALA A 313 4.37 8.15 14.15
CA ALA A 313 5.77 8.30 14.58
C ALA A 313 6.65 9.00 13.52
N GLY A 314 6.24 9.05 12.26
CA GLY A 314 6.89 9.81 11.17
C GLY A 314 6.14 11.09 10.85
#